data_cf5c8508f7742838d35dc71ca9447778
#
_entry.id   cf5c8508f7742838d35dc71ca9447778
#
_cell.length_a   1.000
_cell.length_b   1.000
_cell.length_c   1.000
_cell.angle_alpha   90.00
_cell.angle_beta   90.00
_cell.angle_gamma   90.00
#
_symmetry.space_group_name_H-M   'P 1'
#
loop_
_entity.id
_entity.type
_entity.pdbx_description
1 polymer ?
#
loop_
_entity_poly.entity_id
_entity_poly.type
_entity_poly.pdbx_seq_one_letter_code
_entity_poly.pdbx_strand_id
1 'polypeptide(L)'
;MSAFAGDAALEGLLKGVEARYNKAKTLQVLFHEDYTPPGRAKRTESGTLVLRKPGKMRWDYDQPKGKLFVSDGKYLWLYTPADNRAERMKLKESDDMRAPLAFLLGKLDFQKEFRNLQGKAEGSRTRITAEPKTDSLPYSAVEFVVGTDQRIQVVKVTGFDHSTLEFRFEGEKVDPQLDARLFQFQAPKGAQMVEAGQ
;
A
#
# COMPACT_ATOMS: atom_id res chain seq x y z
N MET A 1 11.72 -17.75 -24.42
CA MET A 1 11.26 -16.37 -24.68
C MET A 1 9.74 -16.42 -24.83
N SER A 2 8.99 -16.19 -23.76
CA SER A 2 7.52 -16.00 -23.86
C SER A 2 7.29 -14.50 -23.86
N ALA A 3 7.30 -13.92 -25.06
CA ALA A 3 6.74 -12.59 -25.25
C ALA A 3 5.26 -12.68 -24.88
N PHE A 4 4.80 -11.77 -24.04
CA PHE A 4 3.38 -11.60 -23.75
C PHE A 4 2.63 -11.52 -25.08
N ALA A 5 1.58 -12.30 -25.23
CA ALA A 5 0.67 -12.14 -26.36
C ALA A 5 -0.06 -10.80 -26.17
N GLY A 6 0.62 -9.73 -26.57
CA GLY A 6 0.08 -8.41 -26.81
C GLY A 6 -0.25 -7.54 -25.60
N ASP A 7 -0.05 -6.26 -25.78
CA ASP A 7 -0.52 -5.16 -24.94
C ASP A 7 -2.00 -5.31 -24.52
N ALA A 8 -2.82 -5.96 -25.37
CA ALA A 8 -4.24 -6.21 -25.11
C ALA A 8 -4.51 -7.13 -23.91
N ALA A 9 -3.69 -8.18 -23.68
CA ALA A 9 -3.86 -9.07 -22.53
C ALA A 9 -3.47 -8.37 -21.23
N LEU A 10 -2.39 -7.58 -21.24
CA LEU A 10 -2.01 -6.76 -20.11
C LEU A 10 -3.07 -5.71 -19.81
N GLU A 11 -3.56 -5.01 -20.82
CA GLU A 11 -4.63 -4.01 -20.68
C GLU A 11 -5.90 -4.62 -20.07
N GLY A 12 -6.30 -5.81 -20.54
CA GLY A 12 -7.44 -6.54 -19.97
C GLY A 12 -7.25 -6.90 -18.51
N LEU A 13 -6.04 -7.34 -18.12
CA LEU A 13 -5.70 -7.63 -16.73
C LEU A 13 -5.77 -6.35 -15.86
N LEU A 14 -5.15 -5.25 -16.31
CA LEU A 14 -5.16 -3.96 -15.60
C LEU A 14 -6.59 -3.47 -15.37
N LYS A 15 -7.44 -3.49 -16.40
CA LYS A 15 -8.86 -3.13 -16.30
C LYS A 15 -9.62 -4.02 -15.32
N GLY A 16 -9.32 -5.32 -15.30
CA GLY A 16 -9.92 -6.24 -14.34
C GLY A 16 -9.55 -5.91 -12.89
N VAL A 17 -8.28 -5.62 -12.62
CA VAL A 17 -7.80 -5.18 -11.31
C VAL A 17 -8.47 -3.85 -10.91
N GLU A 18 -8.51 -2.88 -11.82
CA GLU A 18 -9.18 -1.59 -11.59
C GLU A 18 -10.66 -1.79 -11.26
N ALA A 19 -11.38 -2.60 -12.03
CA ALA A 19 -12.79 -2.87 -11.79
C ALA A 19 -13.03 -3.50 -10.41
N ARG A 20 -12.18 -4.47 -10.02
CA ARG A 20 -12.24 -5.12 -8.72
C ARG A 20 -12.09 -4.12 -7.58
N TYR A 21 -10.99 -3.37 -7.57
CA TYR A 21 -10.69 -2.46 -6.47
C TYR A 21 -11.50 -1.18 -6.50
N ASN A 22 -11.89 -0.67 -7.67
CA ASN A 22 -12.71 0.55 -7.78
C ASN A 22 -14.16 0.33 -7.33
N LYS A 23 -14.69 -0.89 -7.48
CA LYS A 23 -16.02 -1.25 -6.99
C LYS A 23 -16.08 -1.40 -5.46
N ALA A 24 -15.01 -1.88 -4.84
CA ALA A 24 -14.93 -2.11 -3.40
C ALA A 24 -15.02 -0.79 -2.62
N LYS A 25 -15.85 -0.75 -1.59
CA LYS A 25 -15.99 0.37 -0.64
C LYS A 25 -15.09 0.18 0.57
N THR A 26 -14.94 -1.06 1.00
CA THR A 26 -14.09 -1.47 2.12
C THR A 26 -13.25 -2.68 1.73
N LEU A 27 -12.09 -2.81 2.35
CA LEU A 27 -11.18 -3.94 2.16
C LEU A 27 -10.54 -4.31 3.49
N GLN A 28 -10.31 -5.60 3.71
CA GLN A 28 -9.48 -6.11 4.81
C GLN A 28 -8.52 -7.15 4.25
N VAL A 29 -7.24 -7.05 4.63
CA VAL A 29 -6.21 -8.02 4.27
C VAL A 29 -5.23 -8.22 5.42
N LEU A 30 -4.59 -9.37 5.48
CA LEU A 30 -3.37 -9.58 6.24
C LEU A 30 -2.19 -9.11 5.38
N PHE A 31 -1.22 -8.44 5.98
CA PHE A 31 -0.02 -7.99 5.29
C PHE A 31 1.25 -8.51 5.95
N HIS A 32 2.24 -8.77 5.11
CA HIS A 32 3.64 -8.90 5.47
C HIS A 32 4.40 -7.82 4.73
N GLU A 33 5.17 -7.03 5.46
CA GLU A 33 5.95 -5.90 4.96
C GLU A 33 7.42 -6.19 5.15
N ASP A 34 8.20 -6.16 4.06
CA ASP A 34 9.65 -6.28 4.07
C ASP A 34 10.27 -4.96 3.60
N TYR A 35 10.92 -4.24 4.50
CA TYR A 35 11.69 -3.05 4.17
C TYR A 35 13.18 -3.37 4.14
N THR A 36 13.82 -3.10 3.01
CA THR A 36 15.26 -3.28 2.82
C THR A 36 15.90 -1.92 2.53
N PRO A 37 16.52 -1.27 3.51
CA PRO A 37 17.30 -0.05 3.29
C PRO A 37 18.61 -0.39 2.56
N PRO A 38 19.22 0.57 1.83
CA PRO A 38 20.49 0.35 1.15
C PRO A 38 21.59 -0.09 2.12
N GLY A 39 22.28 -1.20 1.80
CA GLY A 39 23.42 -1.68 2.56
C GLY A 39 23.13 -2.12 4.00
N ARG A 40 21.88 -2.32 4.38
CA ARG A 40 21.46 -2.75 5.72
C ARG A 40 20.59 -4.00 5.67
N ALA A 41 20.45 -4.65 6.81
CA ALA A 41 19.59 -5.82 6.96
C ALA A 41 18.10 -5.46 6.74
N LYS A 42 17.40 -6.38 6.10
CA LYS A 42 15.96 -6.32 5.93
C LYS A 42 15.24 -6.29 7.28
N ARG A 43 14.18 -5.50 7.38
CA ARG A 43 13.23 -5.49 8.50
C ARG A 43 11.91 -6.02 8.01
N THR A 44 11.33 -6.93 8.78
CA THR A 44 10.04 -7.55 8.47
C THR A 44 9.01 -7.14 9.52
N GLU A 45 7.86 -6.69 9.05
CA GLU A 45 6.71 -6.32 9.87
C GLU A 45 5.47 -7.06 9.34
N SER A 46 4.43 -7.21 10.17
CA SER A 46 3.20 -7.86 9.75
C SER A 46 1.99 -7.39 10.55
N GLY A 47 0.81 -7.62 10.03
CA GLY A 47 -0.42 -7.26 10.71
C GLY A 47 -1.66 -7.32 9.81
N THR A 48 -2.66 -6.54 10.19
CA THR A 48 -3.93 -6.41 9.46
C THR A 48 -4.09 -5.00 8.93
N LEU A 49 -4.42 -4.89 7.64
CA LEU A 49 -4.80 -3.66 6.98
C LEU A 49 -6.30 -3.65 6.73
N VAL A 50 -6.97 -2.58 7.12
CA VAL A 50 -8.35 -2.28 6.72
C VAL A 50 -8.43 -0.95 6.01
N LEU A 51 -9.22 -0.90 4.94
CA LEU A 51 -9.44 0.27 4.12
C LEU A 51 -10.92 0.61 4.05
N ARG A 52 -11.25 1.90 4.02
CA ARG A 52 -12.58 2.42 3.68
C ARG A 52 -12.42 3.64 2.79
N LYS A 53 -12.99 3.56 1.60
CA LYS A 53 -12.99 4.69 0.67
C LYS A 53 -13.99 5.78 1.08
N PRO A 54 -13.66 7.06 0.82
CA PRO A 54 -12.36 7.55 0.38
C PRO A 54 -11.38 7.76 1.55
N GLY A 55 -10.10 7.53 1.30
CA GLY A 55 -8.98 8.05 2.09
C GLY A 55 -8.76 7.48 3.49
N LYS A 56 -9.58 6.53 3.97
CA LYS A 56 -9.46 5.98 5.32
C LYS A 56 -8.74 4.65 5.32
N MET A 57 -7.74 4.51 6.17
CA MET A 57 -7.00 3.25 6.36
C MET A 57 -6.56 3.08 7.80
N ARG A 58 -6.35 1.83 8.19
CA ARG A 58 -5.77 1.45 9.46
C ARG A 58 -4.90 0.22 9.27
N TRP A 59 -3.67 0.32 9.75
CA TRP A 59 -2.70 -0.77 9.82
C TRP A 59 -2.47 -1.10 11.28
N ASP A 60 -2.97 -2.23 11.72
CA ASP A 60 -2.68 -2.78 13.05
C ASP A 60 -1.53 -3.78 12.90
N TYR A 61 -0.40 -3.47 13.54
CA TYR A 61 0.78 -4.33 13.47
C TYR A 61 0.76 -5.35 14.60
N ASP A 62 0.91 -6.62 14.23
CA ASP A 62 1.20 -7.72 15.15
C ASP A 62 2.68 -7.77 15.48
N GLN A 63 3.52 -7.39 14.51
CA GLN A 63 4.96 -7.24 14.63
C GLN A 63 5.45 -5.99 13.90
N PRO A 64 6.02 -5.02 14.63
CA PRO A 64 6.12 -4.95 16.10
C PRO A 64 4.75 -4.74 16.74
N LYS A 65 4.50 -5.45 17.84
CA LYS A 65 3.19 -5.42 18.50
C LYS A 65 2.82 -4.02 18.95
N GLY A 66 1.61 -3.59 18.55
CA GLY A 66 1.01 -2.32 18.96
C GLY A 66 1.45 -1.10 18.16
N LYS A 67 2.36 -1.25 17.18
CA LYS A 67 2.59 -0.21 16.17
C LYS A 67 1.28 -0.02 15.40
N LEU A 68 0.94 1.22 15.12
CA LEU A 68 -0.34 1.58 14.52
C LEU A 68 -0.15 2.70 13.50
N PHE A 69 -0.76 2.54 12.34
CA PHE A 69 -0.83 3.57 11.33
C PHE A 69 -2.30 3.78 10.97
N VAL A 70 -2.80 5.01 11.09
CA VAL A 70 -4.21 5.34 10.86
C VAL A 70 -4.34 6.57 9.98
N SER A 71 -5.23 6.52 8.99
CA SER A 71 -5.70 7.70 8.27
C SER A 71 -7.21 7.84 8.40
N ASP A 72 -7.66 9.04 8.71
CA ASP A 72 -9.09 9.42 8.71
C ASP A 72 -9.54 10.02 7.36
N GLY A 73 -8.62 10.10 6.39
CA GLY A 73 -8.82 10.72 5.08
C GLY A 73 -8.29 12.14 4.99
N LYS A 74 -7.90 12.76 6.11
CA LYS A 74 -7.32 14.12 6.16
C LYS A 74 -5.95 14.11 6.81
N TYR A 75 -5.83 13.44 7.93
CA TYR A 75 -4.60 13.25 8.69
C TYR A 75 -4.17 11.80 8.71
N LEU A 76 -2.89 11.61 8.92
CA LEU A 76 -2.22 10.36 9.11
C LEU A 76 -1.56 10.38 10.49
N TRP A 77 -1.71 9.32 11.24
CA TRP A 77 -1.04 9.08 12.52
C TRP A 77 -0.20 7.82 12.43
N LEU A 78 1.05 7.93 12.88
CA LEU A 78 1.93 6.79 13.09
C LEU A 78 2.25 6.71 14.59
N TYR A 79 1.86 5.64 15.24
CA TYR A 79 2.21 5.37 16.64
C TYR A 79 3.29 4.30 16.71
N THR A 80 4.37 4.62 17.42
CA THR A 80 5.49 3.73 17.69
C THR A 80 5.52 3.39 19.19
N PRO A 81 5.17 2.16 19.60
CA PRO A 81 5.10 1.77 21.00
C PRO A 81 6.42 1.85 21.73
N ALA A 82 7.53 1.53 21.05
CA ALA A 82 8.88 1.53 21.64
C ALA A 82 9.25 2.89 22.25
N ASP A 83 8.82 3.98 21.61
CA ASP A 83 9.09 5.36 22.02
C ASP A 83 7.89 6.01 22.72
N ASN A 84 6.76 5.29 22.79
CA ASN A 84 5.44 5.81 23.20
C ASN A 84 5.12 7.14 22.50
N ARG A 85 5.39 7.20 21.21
CA ARG A 85 5.31 8.41 20.38
C ARG A 85 4.29 8.24 19.27
N ALA A 86 3.44 9.24 19.08
CA ALA A 86 2.50 9.33 17.97
C ALA A 86 2.81 10.56 17.13
N GLU A 87 3.10 10.35 15.86
CA GLU A 87 3.35 11.41 14.88
C GLU A 87 2.08 11.65 14.07
N ARG A 88 1.71 12.92 13.89
CA ARG A 88 0.63 13.35 13.02
C ARG A 88 1.17 14.12 11.83
N MET A 89 0.65 13.85 10.65
CA MET A 89 0.95 14.61 9.43
C MET A 89 -0.32 14.74 8.57
N LYS A 90 -0.34 15.69 7.66
CA LYS A 90 -1.40 15.73 6.66
C LYS A 90 -1.19 14.63 5.62
N LEU A 91 -2.26 13.93 5.27
CA LEU A 91 -2.19 12.82 4.29
C LEU A 91 -1.56 13.26 2.95
N LYS A 92 -1.83 14.50 2.52
CA LYS A 92 -1.28 15.05 1.27
C LYS A 92 0.21 15.40 1.32
N GLU A 93 0.78 15.48 2.52
CA GLU A 93 2.18 15.84 2.77
C GLU A 93 3.01 14.61 3.19
N SER A 94 2.42 13.41 3.09
CA SER A 94 3.11 12.18 3.46
C SER A 94 4.04 11.71 2.35
N ASP A 95 5.35 11.71 2.63
CA ASP A 95 6.38 11.07 1.79
C ASP A 95 6.54 9.57 2.12
N ASP A 96 5.54 8.96 2.75
CA ASP A 96 5.58 7.56 3.14
C ASP A 96 5.58 6.66 1.89
N MET A 97 6.54 5.75 1.77
CA MET A 97 6.61 4.76 0.70
C MET A 97 5.40 3.80 0.67
N ARG A 98 4.59 3.77 1.72
CA ARG A 98 3.26 3.14 1.72
C ARG A 98 2.25 3.90 0.86
N ALA A 99 2.59 5.13 0.45
CA ALA A 99 1.77 5.92 -0.47
C ALA A 99 1.37 5.21 -1.78
N PRO A 100 2.17 4.25 -2.34
CA PRO A 100 1.69 3.45 -3.46
C PRO A 100 0.43 2.63 -3.16
N LEU A 101 0.13 2.36 -1.90
CA LEU A 101 -1.13 1.74 -1.49
C LEU A 101 -2.26 2.76 -1.36
N ALA A 102 -1.94 4.06 -1.37
CA ALA A 102 -2.95 5.13 -1.34
C ALA A 102 -3.86 5.13 -2.57
N PHE A 103 -3.41 4.56 -3.69
CA PHE A 103 -4.30 4.35 -4.86
C PHE A 103 -5.48 3.44 -4.51
N LEU A 104 -5.32 2.51 -3.57
CA LEU A 104 -6.41 1.67 -3.06
C LEU A 104 -7.46 2.50 -2.30
N LEU A 105 -7.09 3.68 -1.81
CA LEU A 105 -7.98 4.59 -1.08
C LEU A 105 -8.83 5.47 -1.99
N GLY A 106 -8.47 5.56 -3.27
CA GLY A 106 -9.13 6.37 -4.28
C GLY A 106 -9.70 5.53 -5.42
N LYS A 107 -9.62 6.09 -6.61
CA LYS A 107 -9.89 5.39 -7.86
C LYS A 107 -8.56 4.93 -8.46
N LEU A 108 -8.39 3.62 -8.55
CA LEU A 108 -7.24 3.04 -9.22
C LEU A 108 -7.38 3.24 -10.74
N ASP A 109 -6.35 3.77 -11.35
CA ASP A 109 -6.23 3.97 -12.79
C ASP A 109 -4.76 3.83 -13.17
N PHE A 110 -4.36 2.63 -13.59
CA PHE A 110 -2.95 2.35 -13.88
C PHE A 110 -2.40 3.24 -14.98
N GLN A 111 -3.20 3.51 -16.02
CA GLN A 111 -2.75 4.34 -17.14
C GLN A 111 -2.59 5.81 -16.75
N LYS A 112 -3.34 6.29 -15.76
CA LYS A 112 -3.21 7.65 -15.24
C LYS A 112 -2.01 7.81 -14.31
N GLU A 113 -1.80 6.83 -13.42
CA GLU A 113 -0.81 6.93 -12.34
C GLU A 113 0.60 6.50 -12.80
N PHE A 114 0.68 5.56 -13.77
CA PHE A 114 1.93 4.92 -14.16
C PHE A 114 2.23 5.03 -15.63
N ARG A 115 3.53 4.97 -15.96
CA ARG A 115 4.10 4.83 -17.31
C ARG A 115 4.95 3.57 -17.40
N ASN A 116 5.35 3.18 -18.61
CA ASN A 116 6.24 2.03 -18.87
C ASN A 116 5.70 0.71 -18.27
N LEU A 117 4.37 0.55 -18.30
CA LEU A 117 3.70 -0.65 -17.80
C LEU A 117 4.11 -1.86 -18.65
N GLN A 118 4.71 -2.87 -18.01
CA GLN A 118 5.10 -4.12 -18.62
C GLN A 118 4.57 -5.29 -17.80
N GLY A 119 4.09 -6.34 -18.47
CA GLY A 119 3.61 -7.55 -17.84
C GLY A 119 4.50 -8.74 -18.16
N LYS A 120 4.78 -9.59 -17.17
CA LYS A 120 5.48 -10.86 -17.31
C LYS A 120 4.70 -11.95 -16.61
N ALA A 121 4.38 -13.02 -17.36
CA ALA A 121 3.73 -14.20 -16.77
C ALA A 121 4.71 -14.95 -15.85
N GLU A 122 4.23 -15.32 -14.65
CA GLU A 122 4.95 -16.10 -13.65
C GLU A 122 4.03 -17.22 -13.12
N GLY A 123 3.96 -18.32 -13.89
CA GLY A 123 3.02 -19.40 -13.63
C GLY A 123 1.56 -18.93 -13.76
N SER A 124 0.79 -19.06 -12.68
CA SER A 124 -0.60 -18.59 -12.60
C SER A 124 -0.75 -17.11 -12.23
N ARG A 125 0.35 -16.37 -12.16
CA ARG A 125 0.37 -14.96 -11.77
C ARG A 125 1.00 -14.12 -12.89
N THR A 126 0.76 -12.82 -12.83
CA THR A 126 1.42 -11.84 -13.70
C THR A 126 2.14 -10.83 -12.83
N ARG A 127 3.44 -10.65 -13.09
CA ARG A 127 4.20 -9.53 -12.55
C ARG A 127 4.05 -8.35 -13.48
N ILE A 128 3.65 -7.21 -12.95
CA ILE A 128 3.50 -5.94 -13.65
C ILE A 128 4.54 -5.00 -13.09
N THR A 129 5.41 -4.47 -13.93
CA THR A 129 6.37 -3.42 -13.58
C THR A 129 5.90 -2.09 -14.14
N ALA A 130 6.11 -1.01 -13.40
CA ALA A 130 5.70 0.32 -13.79
C ALA A 130 6.56 1.40 -13.13
N GLU A 131 6.54 2.60 -13.68
CA GLU A 131 7.14 3.80 -13.13
C GLU A 131 6.05 4.84 -12.85
N PRO A 132 6.17 5.64 -11.78
CA PRO A 132 5.22 6.74 -11.55
C PRO A 132 5.29 7.76 -12.70
N LYS A 133 4.16 8.36 -13.05
CA LYS A 133 4.11 9.46 -14.02
C LYS A 133 4.53 10.80 -13.44
N THR A 134 4.50 10.94 -12.13
CA THR A 134 4.91 12.15 -11.43
C THR A 134 6.19 11.92 -10.66
N ASP A 135 7.10 12.90 -10.70
CA ASP A 135 8.36 12.87 -9.95
C ASP A 135 8.19 13.34 -8.48
N SER A 136 6.96 13.69 -8.08
CA SER A 136 6.65 14.11 -6.71
C SER A 136 6.47 12.92 -5.74
N LEU A 137 6.47 11.69 -6.24
CA LEU A 137 6.36 10.49 -5.40
C LEU A 137 7.75 10.03 -4.93
N PRO A 138 7.89 9.49 -3.71
CA PRO A 138 9.18 9.14 -3.11
C PRO A 138 9.78 7.83 -3.66
N TYR A 139 9.36 7.37 -4.83
CA TYR A 139 9.82 6.12 -5.41
C TYR A 139 10.00 6.21 -6.93
N SER A 140 10.93 5.41 -7.47
CA SER A 140 11.29 5.36 -8.89
C SER A 140 10.58 4.25 -9.65
N ALA A 141 10.19 3.18 -8.98
CA ALA A 141 9.54 2.04 -9.62
C ALA A 141 8.56 1.34 -8.68
N VAL A 142 7.57 0.68 -9.25
CA VAL A 142 6.64 -0.18 -8.55
C VAL A 142 6.42 -1.48 -9.32
N GLU A 143 6.29 -2.57 -8.58
CA GLU A 143 5.94 -3.89 -9.11
C GLU A 143 4.65 -4.37 -8.43
N PHE A 144 3.75 -4.94 -9.21
CA PHE A 144 2.55 -5.63 -8.73
C PHE A 144 2.63 -7.09 -9.14
N VAL A 145 2.30 -8.01 -8.25
CA VAL A 145 2.02 -9.41 -8.60
C VAL A 145 0.54 -9.65 -8.47
N VAL A 146 -0.09 -10.01 -9.57
CA VAL A 146 -1.54 -10.17 -9.69
C VAL A 146 -1.88 -11.61 -10.01
N GLY A 147 -2.83 -12.18 -9.29
CA GLY A 147 -3.37 -13.52 -9.54
C GLY A 147 -4.37 -13.55 -10.70
N THR A 148 -4.72 -14.75 -11.16
CA THR A 148 -5.78 -14.97 -12.18
C THR A 148 -7.15 -14.43 -11.76
N ASP A 149 -7.38 -14.31 -10.48
CA ASP A 149 -8.58 -13.74 -9.86
C ASP A 149 -8.52 -12.22 -9.71
N GLN A 150 -7.53 -11.57 -10.34
CA GLN A 150 -7.33 -10.11 -10.35
C GLN A 150 -7.00 -9.51 -8.97
N ARG A 151 -6.64 -10.35 -7.97
CA ARG A 151 -6.15 -9.86 -6.68
C ARG A 151 -4.70 -9.44 -6.79
N ILE A 152 -4.38 -8.29 -6.21
CA ILE A 152 -3.00 -7.87 -5.97
C ILE A 152 -2.48 -8.67 -4.77
N GLN A 153 -1.51 -9.53 -5.02
CA GLN A 153 -0.88 -10.38 -4.00
C GLN A 153 0.40 -9.76 -3.44
N VAL A 154 1.12 -9.00 -4.28
CA VAL A 154 2.35 -8.33 -3.90
C VAL A 154 2.34 -6.93 -4.48
N VAL A 155 2.81 -5.96 -3.69
CA VAL A 155 3.24 -4.64 -4.17
C VAL A 155 4.66 -4.43 -3.67
N LYS A 156 5.59 -4.14 -4.58
CA LYS A 156 6.96 -3.78 -4.24
C LYS A 156 7.29 -2.41 -4.80
N VAL A 157 7.82 -1.57 -3.95
CA VAL A 157 8.21 -0.20 -4.27
C VAL A 157 9.72 -0.08 -4.17
N THR A 158 10.33 0.63 -5.12
CA THR A 158 11.75 0.93 -5.10
C THR A 158 11.94 2.44 -4.97
N GLY A 159 12.57 2.88 -3.90
CA GLY A 159 12.93 4.28 -3.67
C GLY A 159 14.04 4.77 -4.59
N PHE A 160 14.21 6.09 -4.71
CA PHE A 160 15.32 6.69 -5.45
C PHE A 160 16.69 6.38 -4.82
N ASP A 161 16.73 6.08 -3.53
CA ASP A 161 17.92 5.64 -2.79
C ASP A 161 18.18 4.13 -2.92
N HIS A 162 17.43 3.42 -3.77
CA HIS A 162 17.45 1.97 -3.93
C HIS A 162 16.94 1.17 -2.71
N SER A 163 16.34 1.81 -1.73
CA SER A 163 15.57 1.09 -0.72
C SER A 163 14.40 0.37 -1.38
N THR A 164 13.98 -0.75 -0.80
CA THR A 164 12.78 -1.45 -1.27
C THR A 164 11.80 -1.68 -0.13
N LEU A 165 10.52 -1.56 -0.45
CA LEU A 165 9.41 -1.87 0.44
C LEU A 165 8.49 -2.83 -0.29
N GLU A 166 8.38 -4.06 0.21
CA GLU A 166 7.55 -5.11 -0.38
C GLU A 166 6.44 -5.49 0.58
N PHE A 167 5.21 -5.45 0.08
CA PHE A 167 4.04 -5.94 0.78
C PHE A 167 3.54 -7.23 0.12
N ARG A 168 3.28 -8.25 0.93
CA ARG A 168 2.54 -9.45 0.54
C ARG A 168 1.20 -9.45 1.24
N PHE A 169 0.13 -9.71 0.50
CA PHE A 169 -1.25 -9.66 0.98
C PHE A 169 -1.89 -11.04 0.95
N GLU A 170 -2.58 -11.38 2.05
CA GLU A 170 -3.28 -12.64 2.21
C GLU A 170 -4.67 -12.41 2.83
N GLY A 171 -5.57 -13.38 2.65
CA GLY A 171 -6.87 -13.38 3.32
C GLY A 171 -7.77 -12.17 2.96
N GLU A 172 -7.67 -11.66 1.72
CA GLU A 172 -8.45 -10.52 1.27
C GLU A 172 -9.96 -10.73 1.45
N LYS A 173 -10.62 -9.78 2.09
CA LYS A 173 -12.07 -9.67 2.21
C LYS A 173 -12.51 -8.36 1.57
N VAL A 174 -13.42 -8.45 0.61
CA VAL A 174 -13.99 -7.30 -0.11
C VAL A 174 -15.33 -6.96 0.52
N ASP A 175 -15.56 -5.66 0.73
CA ASP A 175 -16.76 -5.08 1.34
C ASP A 175 -17.16 -5.66 2.72
N PRO A 176 -16.18 -5.96 3.63
CA PRO A 176 -16.52 -6.30 5.00
C PRO A 176 -17.20 -5.13 5.70
N GLN A 177 -18.08 -5.43 6.66
CA GLN A 177 -18.61 -4.39 7.54
C GLN A 177 -17.51 -3.95 8.50
N LEU A 178 -17.17 -2.66 8.49
CA LEU A 178 -16.14 -2.07 9.33
C LEU A 178 -16.75 -0.97 10.21
N ASP A 179 -16.42 -0.97 11.51
CA ASP A 179 -16.78 0.12 12.41
C ASP A 179 -16.07 1.42 11.98
N ALA A 180 -16.80 2.53 11.99
CA ALA A 180 -16.25 3.84 11.64
C ALA A 180 -15.16 4.30 12.62
N ARG A 181 -15.23 3.85 13.88
CA ARG A 181 -14.27 4.16 14.94
C ARG A 181 -12.87 3.60 14.67
N LEU A 182 -12.74 2.56 13.83
CA LEU A 182 -11.44 2.02 13.43
C LEU A 182 -10.53 3.06 12.78
N PHE A 183 -11.12 4.08 12.13
CA PHE A 183 -10.39 5.12 11.41
C PHE A 183 -10.22 6.40 12.23
N GLN A 184 -10.44 6.34 13.54
CA GLN A 184 -10.19 7.42 14.49
C GLN A 184 -8.96 7.05 15.32
N PHE A 185 -7.89 7.84 15.22
CA PHE A 185 -6.74 7.64 16.06
C PHE A 185 -7.04 8.08 17.50
N GLN A 186 -6.75 7.22 18.46
CA GLN A 186 -6.80 7.52 19.87
C GLN A 186 -5.40 7.30 20.44
N ALA A 187 -4.78 8.37 20.90
CA ALA A 187 -3.44 8.29 21.48
C ALA A 187 -3.45 7.39 22.72
N PRO A 188 -2.58 6.41 22.85
CA PRO A 188 -2.40 5.66 24.08
C PRO A 188 -2.04 6.58 25.25
N LYS A 189 -2.35 6.14 26.48
CA LYS A 189 -2.07 6.93 27.69
C LYS A 189 -0.58 7.29 27.78
N GLY A 190 -0.29 8.57 27.91
CA GLY A 190 1.05 9.10 28.06
C GLY A 190 1.86 9.15 26.75
N ALA A 191 1.24 8.89 25.60
CA ALA A 191 1.92 9.02 24.31
C ALA A 191 2.29 10.47 24.03
N GLN A 192 3.53 10.69 23.59
CA GLN A 192 3.99 11.98 23.11
C GLN A 192 3.41 12.22 21.70
N MET A 193 2.64 13.32 21.57
CA MET A 193 2.11 13.74 20.27
C MET A 193 3.08 14.70 19.60
N VAL A 194 3.42 14.43 18.34
CA VAL A 194 4.34 15.24 17.52
C VAL A 194 3.70 15.55 16.18
N GLU A 195 3.80 16.81 15.73
CA GLU A 195 3.45 17.18 14.36
C GLU A 195 4.67 16.91 13.47
N ALA A 196 4.52 16.08 12.44
CA ALA A 196 5.56 15.90 11.44
C ALA A 196 5.46 17.03 10.41
N GLY A 197 6.61 17.65 10.07
CA GLY A 197 6.68 18.71 9.06
C GLY A 197 6.73 20.13 9.60
N GLN A 198 7.13 20.34 10.88
CA GLN A 198 7.62 21.64 11.37
C GLN A 198 9.14 21.64 11.45
#